data_acda5c563e9e9135d4fb2074d2267745
#
_entry.id   acda5c563e9e9135d4fb2074d2267745
#
_cell.length_a   1.000
_cell.length_b   1.000
_cell.length_c   1.000
_cell.angle_alpha   90.00
_cell.angle_beta   90.00
_cell.angle_gamma   90.00
#
_symmetry.space_group_name_H-M   'P 1'
#
loop_
_entity.id
_entity.type
_entity.pdbx_description
1 polymer ?
#
loop_
_entity_poly.entity_id
_entity_poly.type
_entity_poly.pdbx_seq_one_letter_code
_entity_poly.pdbx_strand_id
1 'polypeptide(L)'
;MHIVQIHNRYKDIGGEDIVVSREKLILQAAGHKVSQYIVNNNDINTLSRKLKTALSLPYSVSQKKLIKAFLKDSSPDVVHVHNFLPVITPSIFYACKELHIPVIVTLHNYRILCSNGLLFRDGKPCEDCIKSKWGIPAIKNGCYQESKIATVFPVISNALHGHLETWSSYIDKVILLSEFSHEIFKKSHITFRDEQVIVKPNFTEDRGYLYDKENYMLFVGRLSDEKGIVNVIEACIKANKRLKIAGTGPLHEVVENYSHLHNNIEFVGNQDGEELSSLYKNAQALITASKMYETFGLVIIESFSFGTPVIAPSFGNGGQLVKDQYNGLHYTLDDIDNLVEAIEKTDYLDQETMRNNARETFLKNYTAQQNVLKLLDAYKSVL
;
A
#
# COMPACT_ATOMS: atom_id res chain seq x y z
N MET A 1 15.22 4.18 -22.40
CA MET A 1 15.93 4.20 -21.11
C MET A 1 16.11 2.79 -20.59
N HIS A 2 17.17 2.54 -19.85
CA HIS A 2 17.37 1.33 -19.06
C HIS A 2 17.09 1.64 -17.59
N ILE A 3 16.05 1.07 -17.06
CA ILE A 3 15.56 1.27 -15.69
C ILE A 3 15.91 0.04 -14.87
N VAL A 4 16.51 0.21 -13.69
CA VAL A 4 16.71 -0.86 -12.73
C VAL A 4 15.72 -0.69 -11.57
N GLN A 5 14.79 -1.63 -11.43
CA GLN A 5 13.92 -1.70 -10.26
C GLN A 5 14.61 -2.49 -9.15
N ILE A 6 14.62 -1.94 -7.95
CA ILE A 6 15.16 -2.58 -6.74
C ILE A 6 14.04 -2.81 -5.75
N HIS A 7 13.89 -4.05 -5.29
CA HIS A 7 12.78 -4.42 -4.41
C HIS A 7 13.17 -5.52 -3.42
N ASN A 8 12.83 -5.30 -2.16
CA ASN A 8 12.93 -6.29 -1.10
C ASN A 8 11.53 -6.88 -0.86
N ARG A 9 11.30 -8.08 -1.42
CA ARG A 9 10.02 -8.76 -1.39
C ARG A 9 9.70 -9.31 -0.01
N TYR A 10 8.43 -9.18 0.41
CA TYR A 10 7.95 -9.78 1.65
C TYR A 10 7.84 -11.29 1.55
N LYS A 11 7.59 -11.97 2.68
CA LYS A 11 7.29 -13.40 2.70
C LYS A 11 5.97 -13.71 2.00
N ASP A 12 4.95 -12.94 2.34
CA ASP A 12 3.64 -13.02 1.72
C ASP A 12 3.54 -11.92 0.66
N ILE A 13 3.10 -12.28 -0.53
CA ILE A 13 2.96 -11.33 -1.64
C ILE A 13 1.92 -10.29 -1.26
N GLY A 14 2.32 -9.02 -1.30
CA GLY A 14 1.49 -7.87 -0.98
C GLY A 14 1.21 -6.97 -2.17
N GLY A 15 0.41 -5.93 -1.94
CA GLY A 15 0.06 -4.96 -2.98
C GLY A 15 1.27 -4.28 -3.61
N GLU A 16 2.35 -4.03 -2.86
CA GLU A 16 3.57 -3.43 -3.42
C GLU A 16 4.31 -4.38 -4.37
N ASP A 17 4.33 -5.71 -4.11
CA ASP A 17 4.93 -6.71 -5.01
C ASP A 17 4.19 -6.74 -6.35
N ILE A 18 2.85 -6.63 -6.30
CA ILE A 18 1.99 -6.57 -7.48
C ILE A 18 2.28 -5.30 -8.29
N VAL A 19 2.39 -4.14 -7.62
CA VAL A 19 2.71 -2.86 -8.28
C VAL A 19 4.06 -2.92 -8.99
N VAL A 20 5.10 -3.42 -8.32
CA VAL A 20 6.45 -3.57 -8.92
C VAL A 20 6.41 -4.42 -10.19
N SER A 21 5.68 -5.53 -10.14
CA SER A 21 5.54 -6.43 -11.29
C SER A 21 4.76 -5.78 -12.43
N ARG A 22 3.66 -5.10 -12.13
CA ARG A 22 2.83 -4.38 -13.11
C ARG A 22 3.58 -3.19 -13.73
N GLU A 23 4.33 -2.41 -12.93
CA GLU A 23 5.14 -1.30 -13.45
C GLU A 23 6.23 -1.79 -14.40
N LYS A 24 6.88 -2.93 -14.12
CA LYS A 24 7.82 -3.54 -15.07
C LYS A 24 7.16 -3.79 -16.43
N LEU A 25 5.97 -4.40 -16.43
CA LEU A 25 5.27 -4.76 -17.67
C LEU A 25 4.88 -3.53 -18.49
N ILE A 26 4.33 -2.48 -17.87
CA ILE A 26 3.94 -1.26 -18.59
C ILE A 26 5.14 -0.48 -19.11
N LEU A 27 6.26 -0.46 -18.39
CA LEU A 27 7.50 0.18 -18.86
C LEU A 27 8.12 -0.58 -20.04
N GLN A 28 8.10 -1.92 -20.00
CA GLN A 28 8.56 -2.75 -21.12
C GLN A 28 7.66 -2.58 -22.34
N ALA A 29 6.33 -2.54 -22.14
CA ALA A 29 5.38 -2.27 -23.22
C ALA A 29 5.55 -0.87 -23.83
N ALA A 30 6.05 0.11 -23.04
CA ALA A 30 6.39 1.44 -23.51
C ALA A 30 7.81 1.51 -24.18
N GLY A 31 8.45 0.37 -24.45
CA GLY A 31 9.72 0.28 -25.16
C GLY A 31 10.96 0.53 -24.30
N HIS A 32 10.87 0.45 -22.98
CA HIS A 32 12.00 0.64 -22.08
C HIS A 32 12.60 -0.70 -21.63
N LYS A 33 13.92 -0.74 -21.48
CA LYS A 33 14.62 -1.89 -20.86
C LYS A 33 14.43 -1.80 -19.35
N VAL A 34 13.92 -2.88 -18.73
CA VAL A 34 13.74 -2.97 -17.28
C VAL A 34 14.47 -4.20 -16.74
N SER A 35 15.46 -3.98 -15.89
CA SER A 35 16.12 -5.02 -15.09
C SER A 35 15.68 -4.95 -13.64
N GLN A 36 15.71 -6.07 -12.93
CA GLN A 36 15.27 -6.11 -11.53
C GLN A 36 16.33 -6.73 -10.63
N TYR A 37 16.59 -6.09 -9.50
CA TYR A 37 17.33 -6.65 -8.38
C TYR A 37 16.35 -6.92 -7.24
N ILE A 38 16.00 -8.19 -7.05
CA ILE A 38 14.99 -8.60 -6.05
C ILE A 38 15.65 -9.46 -4.98
N VAL A 39 15.39 -9.11 -3.73
CA VAL A 39 15.79 -9.88 -2.54
C VAL A 39 14.54 -10.36 -1.82
N ASN A 40 14.55 -11.60 -1.35
CA ASN A 40 13.40 -12.23 -0.68
C ASN A 40 13.62 -12.32 0.83
N ASN A 41 12.58 -11.97 1.60
CA ASN A 41 12.57 -12.15 3.05
C ASN A 41 12.45 -13.62 3.48
N ASN A 42 12.07 -14.53 2.57
CA ASN A 42 12.07 -15.97 2.82
C ASN A 42 13.44 -16.52 3.18
N ASP A 43 14.50 -15.81 2.75
CA ASP A 43 15.87 -16.18 3.08
C ASP A 43 16.23 -15.91 4.56
N ILE A 44 15.41 -15.16 5.30
CA ILE A 44 15.61 -14.84 6.72
C ILE A 44 14.92 -15.90 7.60
N ASN A 45 15.34 -17.14 7.50
CA ASN A 45 14.66 -18.30 8.13
C ASN A 45 15.38 -18.84 9.38
N THR A 46 16.64 -18.50 9.62
CA THR A 46 17.42 -18.93 10.79
C THR A 46 17.63 -17.79 11.78
N LEU A 47 17.85 -18.13 13.06
CA LEU A 47 18.12 -17.13 14.10
C LEU A 47 19.37 -16.30 13.78
N SER A 48 20.43 -16.95 13.28
CA SER A 48 21.66 -16.26 12.88
C SER A 48 21.43 -15.27 11.73
N ARG A 49 20.61 -15.62 10.74
CA ARG A 49 20.23 -14.70 9.65
C ARG A 49 19.35 -13.56 10.16
N LYS A 50 18.39 -13.84 11.06
CA LYS A 50 17.58 -12.79 11.70
C LYS A 50 18.44 -11.79 12.44
N LEU A 51 19.39 -12.26 13.26
CA LEU A 51 20.30 -11.40 14.00
C LEU A 51 21.22 -10.60 13.06
N LYS A 52 21.80 -11.23 12.05
CA LYS A 52 22.62 -10.56 11.03
C LYS A 52 21.82 -9.47 10.31
N THR A 53 20.58 -9.76 9.90
CA THR A 53 19.69 -8.79 9.23
C THR A 53 19.39 -7.62 10.15
N ALA A 54 19.04 -7.88 11.43
CA ALA A 54 18.77 -6.85 12.41
C ALA A 54 19.98 -5.92 12.62
N LEU A 55 21.18 -6.48 12.82
CA LEU A 55 22.41 -5.70 13.01
C LEU A 55 22.82 -4.90 11.78
N SER A 56 22.54 -5.42 10.57
CA SER A 56 22.84 -4.73 9.31
C SER A 56 21.74 -3.79 8.83
N LEU A 57 20.60 -3.74 9.51
CA LEU A 57 19.45 -2.96 9.07
C LEU A 57 19.72 -1.47 8.88
N PRO A 58 20.51 -0.79 9.74
CA PRO A 58 20.90 0.57 9.45
C PRO A 58 21.75 0.72 8.18
N TYR A 59 22.68 -0.21 7.93
CA TYR A 59 23.56 -0.14 6.79
C TYR A 59 24.20 -1.48 6.45
N SER A 60 23.87 -2.04 5.29
CA SER A 60 24.40 -3.32 4.82
C SER A 60 25.56 -3.15 3.84
N VAL A 61 26.80 -3.26 4.33
CA VAL A 61 28.01 -3.19 3.49
C VAL A 61 28.00 -4.29 2.41
N SER A 62 27.54 -5.49 2.77
CA SER A 62 27.49 -6.63 1.82
C SER A 62 26.47 -6.37 0.70
N GLN A 63 25.27 -5.89 1.01
CA GLN A 63 24.27 -5.57 0.00
C GLN A 63 24.71 -4.40 -0.88
N LYS A 64 25.26 -3.35 -0.29
CA LYS A 64 25.86 -2.26 -1.07
C LYS A 64 26.85 -2.76 -2.11
N LYS A 65 27.77 -3.67 -1.71
CA LYS A 65 28.77 -4.23 -2.63
C LYS A 65 28.12 -5.02 -3.77
N LEU A 66 27.14 -5.88 -3.45
CA LEU A 66 26.43 -6.68 -4.46
C LEU A 66 25.64 -5.80 -5.43
N ILE A 67 24.91 -4.82 -4.91
CA ILE A 67 24.13 -3.89 -5.73
C ILE A 67 25.06 -3.03 -6.60
N LYS A 68 26.18 -2.54 -6.08
CA LYS A 68 27.15 -1.80 -6.90
C LYS A 68 27.70 -2.64 -8.04
N ALA A 69 27.99 -3.92 -7.82
CA ALA A 69 28.43 -4.81 -8.89
C ALA A 69 27.34 -4.98 -9.96
N PHE A 70 26.10 -5.22 -9.54
CA PHE A 70 24.94 -5.36 -10.41
C PHE A 70 24.66 -4.07 -11.22
N LEU A 71 24.73 -2.90 -10.58
CA LEU A 71 24.51 -1.61 -11.25
C LEU A 71 25.61 -1.26 -12.25
N LYS A 72 26.87 -1.62 -11.96
CA LYS A 72 27.99 -1.45 -12.90
C LYS A 72 27.83 -2.33 -14.16
N ASP A 73 27.41 -3.58 -13.98
CA ASP A 73 27.17 -4.52 -15.06
C ASP A 73 25.99 -4.11 -15.93
N SER A 74 24.89 -3.72 -15.29
CA SER A 74 23.65 -3.33 -15.97
C SER A 74 23.71 -1.94 -16.61
N SER A 75 24.52 -1.03 -16.08
CA SER A 75 24.67 0.37 -16.53
C SER A 75 23.32 1.06 -16.81
N PRO A 76 22.44 1.21 -15.79
CA PRO A 76 21.12 1.83 -15.97
C PRO A 76 21.20 3.34 -16.08
N ASP A 77 20.21 3.92 -16.76
CA ASP A 77 20.00 5.38 -16.78
C ASP A 77 19.44 5.87 -15.43
N VAL A 78 18.57 5.06 -14.79
CA VAL A 78 17.94 5.40 -13.52
C VAL A 78 17.67 4.15 -12.67
N VAL A 79 17.78 4.29 -11.34
CA VAL A 79 17.39 3.27 -10.37
C VAL A 79 16.06 3.67 -9.72
N HIS A 80 15.10 2.77 -9.72
CA HIS A 80 13.83 2.92 -9.04
C HIS A 80 13.70 1.93 -7.88
N VAL A 81 13.73 2.45 -6.66
CA VAL A 81 13.62 1.65 -5.43
C VAL A 81 12.19 1.62 -4.95
N HIS A 82 11.62 0.43 -4.72
CA HIS A 82 10.26 0.28 -4.17
C HIS A 82 10.28 -0.09 -2.69
N ASN A 83 11.04 -1.12 -2.31
CA ASN A 83 11.25 -1.47 -0.93
C ASN A 83 12.73 -1.85 -0.75
N PHE A 84 13.33 -1.36 0.32
CA PHE A 84 14.73 -1.63 0.64
C PHE A 84 14.92 -2.27 2.02
N LEU A 85 13.84 -2.51 2.78
CA LEU A 85 13.90 -3.07 4.12
C LEU A 85 13.34 -4.51 4.17
N PRO A 86 13.92 -5.38 5.00
CA PRO A 86 15.03 -5.15 5.93
C PRO A 86 16.42 -5.51 5.40
N VAL A 87 16.57 -6.12 4.20
CA VAL A 87 17.83 -6.73 3.74
C VAL A 87 18.69 -5.78 2.91
N ILE A 88 18.11 -5.10 1.93
CA ILE A 88 18.81 -4.17 1.03
C ILE A 88 19.36 -2.98 1.83
N THR A 89 18.55 -2.42 2.71
CA THR A 89 18.84 -1.29 3.61
C THR A 89 19.07 0.05 2.90
N PRO A 90 19.07 1.18 3.61
CA PRO A 90 19.38 2.48 2.97
C PRO A 90 20.75 2.58 2.29
N SER A 91 21.61 1.57 2.46
CA SER A 91 22.90 1.49 1.77
C SER A 91 22.82 1.55 0.24
N ILE A 92 21.64 1.27 -0.34
CA ILE A 92 21.37 1.40 -1.77
C ILE A 92 21.54 2.84 -2.27
N PHE A 93 21.05 3.83 -1.51
CA PHE A 93 21.13 5.24 -1.90
C PHE A 93 22.59 5.72 -1.97
N TYR A 94 23.44 5.24 -1.07
CA TYR A 94 24.89 5.47 -1.11
C TYR A 94 25.55 4.78 -2.29
N ALA A 95 25.09 3.59 -2.66
CA ALA A 95 25.60 2.88 -3.83
C ALA A 95 25.30 3.65 -5.13
N CYS A 96 24.09 4.17 -5.30
CA CYS A 96 23.70 4.98 -6.43
C CYS A 96 24.51 6.29 -6.49
N LYS A 97 24.65 6.99 -5.37
CA LYS A 97 25.44 8.22 -5.29
C LYS A 97 26.89 8.02 -5.69
N GLU A 98 27.53 6.94 -5.21
CA GLU A 98 28.93 6.62 -5.56
C GLU A 98 29.12 6.23 -7.04
N LEU A 99 28.07 5.80 -7.71
CA LEU A 99 28.07 5.47 -9.13
C LEU A 99 27.54 6.60 -10.00
N HIS A 100 27.13 7.72 -9.41
CA HIS A 100 26.49 8.84 -10.11
C HIS A 100 25.26 8.43 -10.92
N ILE A 101 24.48 7.47 -10.41
CA ILE A 101 23.25 7.01 -11.04
C ILE A 101 22.06 7.65 -10.29
N PRO A 102 21.16 8.35 -10.99
CA PRO A 102 19.97 8.92 -10.39
C PRO A 102 19.09 7.86 -9.73
N VAL A 103 18.53 8.19 -8.55
CA VAL A 103 17.69 7.26 -7.80
C VAL A 103 16.34 7.88 -7.43
N ILE A 104 15.28 7.15 -7.75
CA ILE A 104 13.90 7.47 -7.38
C ILE A 104 13.42 6.40 -6.39
N VAL A 105 12.66 6.78 -5.38
CA VAL A 105 12.03 5.85 -4.45
C VAL A 105 10.52 6.02 -4.43
N THR A 106 9.78 4.92 -4.50
CA THR A 106 8.34 4.91 -4.19
C THR A 106 8.15 4.41 -2.76
N LEU A 107 7.50 5.21 -1.92
CA LEU A 107 7.18 4.85 -0.55
C LEU A 107 5.79 4.19 -0.48
N HIS A 108 5.80 2.85 -0.41
CA HIS A 108 4.58 2.03 -0.32
C HIS A 108 4.02 1.91 1.10
N ASN A 109 4.78 2.36 2.10
CA ASN A 109 4.41 2.30 3.52
C ASN A 109 5.16 3.40 4.29
N TYR A 110 4.87 3.53 5.59
CA TYR A 110 5.46 4.57 6.45
C TYR A 110 6.68 4.08 7.24
N ARG A 111 7.40 3.04 6.80
CA ARG A 111 8.51 2.42 7.57
C ARG A 111 9.66 3.34 7.90
N ILE A 112 9.90 4.36 7.10
CA ILE A 112 10.93 5.37 7.41
C ILE A 112 10.51 6.34 8.53
N LEU A 113 9.20 6.39 8.88
CA LEU A 113 8.64 7.16 9.99
C LEU A 113 8.26 6.28 11.18
N CYS A 114 7.68 5.12 10.91
CA CYS A 114 7.05 4.24 11.88
C CYS A 114 7.65 2.85 11.80
N SER A 115 8.13 2.29 12.92
CA SER A 115 8.85 1.01 12.93
C SER A 115 8.02 -0.18 12.42
N ASN A 116 6.68 -0.18 12.62
CA ASN A 116 5.80 -1.20 12.02
C ASN A 116 5.31 -0.83 10.62
N GLY A 117 5.48 0.42 10.18
CA GLY A 117 5.11 0.91 8.87
C GLY A 117 3.64 1.22 8.66
N LEU A 118 2.78 1.01 9.66
CA LEU A 118 1.33 1.09 9.54
C LEU A 118 0.72 2.38 10.09
N LEU A 119 1.46 3.12 10.95
CA LEU A 119 0.92 4.23 11.75
C LEU A 119 -0.36 3.79 12.49
N PHE A 120 -0.33 2.58 13.05
CA PHE A 120 -1.44 1.95 13.74
C PHE A 120 -0.94 1.21 14.99
N ARG A 121 -1.68 1.33 16.10
CA ARG A 121 -1.39 0.67 17.36
C ARG A 121 -2.64 0.65 18.26
N ASP A 122 -2.82 -0.42 19.00
CA ASP A 122 -3.89 -0.56 19.99
C ASP A 122 -5.30 -0.28 19.38
N GLY A 123 -5.56 -0.83 18.18
CA GLY A 123 -6.84 -0.72 17.49
C GLY A 123 -7.13 0.64 16.84
N LYS A 124 -6.17 1.59 16.81
CA LYS A 124 -6.37 2.96 16.30
C LYS A 124 -5.17 3.54 15.56
N PRO A 125 -5.37 4.59 14.74
CA PRO A 125 -4.28 5.34 14.14
C PRO A 125 -3.32 5.88 15.19
N CYS A 126 -2.02 5.85 14.90
CA CYS A 126 -0.96 6.29 15.82
C CYS A 126 0.02 7.24 15.13
N GLU A 127 0.16 8.43 15.65
CA GLU A 127 1.05 9.47 15.15
C GLU A 127 2.26 9.76 16.03
N ASP A 128 2.47 8.99 17.11
CA ASP A 128 3.49 9.26 18.13
C ASP A 128 4.91 9.39 17.59
N CYS A 129 5.22 8.69 16.48
CA CYS A 129 6.54 8.72 15.85
C CYS A 129 6.67 9.74 14.72
N ILE A 130 5.58 10.35 14.22
CA ILE A 130 5.64 11.27 13.08
C ILE A 130 6.58 12.45 13.36
N LYS A 131 6.49 13.03 14.55
CA LYS A 131 7.35 14.15 14.97
C LYS A 131 8.58 13.74 15.78
N SER A 132 8.72 12.44 16.10
CA SER A 132 9.79 11.92 16.96
C SER A 132 11.03 11.57 16.18
N LYS A 133 12.03 12.46 16.14
CA LYS A 133 13.32 12.22 15.48
C LYS A 133 14.04 10.94 15.94
N TRP A 134 13.84 10.53 17.19
CA TRP A 134 14.49 9.37 17.80
C TRP A 134 13.62 8.11 17.87
N GLY A 135 12.34 8.18 17.48
CA GLY A 135 11.43 7.04 17.49
C GLY A 135 11.23 6.35 18.85
N ILE A 136 11.52 7.05 19.96
CA ILE A 136 11.41 6.50 21.33
C ILE A 136 10.03 5.90 21.63
N PRO A 137 8.90 6.51 21.19
CA PRO A 137 7.58 5.92 21.42
C PRO A 137 7.47 4.50 20.86
N ALA A 138 8.08 4.20 19.71
CA ALA A 138 8.06 2.86 19.13
C ALA A 138 8.75 1.83 20.02
N ILE A 139 9.91 2.17 20.61
CA ILE A 139 10.65 1.26 21.51
C ILE A 139 9.83 0.99 22.78
N LYS A 140 9.27 2.06 23.39
CA LYS A 140 8.46 1.92 24.61
C LYS A 140 7.32 0.94 24.43
N ASN A 141 6.68 0.97 23.26
CA ASN A 141 5.51 0.17 22.92
C ASN A 141 5.83 -1.14 22.16
N GLY A 142 7.12 -1.43 21.86
CA GLY A 142 7.49 -2.66 21.15
C GLY A 142 6.87 -2.80 19.76
N CYS A 143 6.73 -1.69 18.99
CA CYS A 143 5.91 -1.64 17.77
C CYS A 143 6.38 -2.56 16.62
N TYR A 144 7.63 -3.01 16.62
CA TYR A 144 8.13 -3.95 15.63
C TYR A 144 8.16 -5.37 16.17
N GLN A 145 7.38 -6.27 15.54
CA GLN A 145 7.25 -7.68 15.95
C GLN A 145 6.87 -7.86 17.45
N GLU A 146 6.09 -6.93 18.00
CA GLU A 146 5.64 -6.94 19.40
C GLU A 146 6.80 -7.07 20.41
N SER A 147 7.99 -6.61 20.03
CA SER A 147 9.22 -6.74 20.81
C SER A 147 9.94 -5.41 20.93
N LYS A 148 10.17 -4.97 22.18
CA LYS A 148 10.96 -3.77 22.46
C LYS A 148 12.38 -3.87 21.91
N ILE A 149 13.02 -5.06 22.06
CA ILE A 149 14.38 -5.31 21.58
C ILE A 149 14.42 -5.27 20.05
N ALA A 150 13.49 -5.97 19.37
CA ALA A 150 13.43 -5.97 17.92
C ALA A 150 13.16 -4.57 17.35
N THR A 151 12.38 -3.74 18.07
CA THR A 151 12.04 -2.37 17.67
C THR A 151 13.25 -1.42 17.70
N VAL A 152 14.26 -1.70 18.49
CA VAL A 152 15.48 -0.86 18.54
C VAL A 152 16.16 -0.74 17.19
N PHE A 153 16.20 -1.82 16.40
CA PHE A 153 16.93 -1.84 15.12
C PHE A 153 16.33 -0.91 14.06
N PRO A 154 15.02 -0.99 13.73
CA PRO A 154 14.42 -0.03 12.78
C PRO A 154 14.44 1.41 13.33
N VAL A 155 14.32 1.61 14.64
CA VAL A 155 14.41 2.94 15.24
C VAL A 155 15.80 3.54 15.05
N ILE A 156 16.86 2.79 15.34
CA ILE A 156 18.25 3.23 15.11
C ILE A 156 18.47 3.53 13.62
N SER A 157 17.98 2.68 12.72
CA SER A 157 18.10 2.91 11.29
C SER A 157 17.44 4.21 10.87
N ASN A 158 16.19 4.44 11.27
CA ASN A 158 15.45 5.64 10.91
C ASN A 158 16.07 6.91 11.50
N ALA A 159 16.48 6.87 12.78
CA ALA A 159 17.13 7.99 13.44
C ALA A 159 18.49 8.35 12.80
N LEU A 160 19.31 7.33 12.49
CA LEU A 160 20.59 7.52 11.82
C LEU A 160 20.42 8.19 10.45
N HIS A 161 19.53 7.66 9.60
CA HIS A 161 19.32 8.19 8.26
C HIS A 161 18.56 9.52 8.24
N GLY A 162 17.74 9.79 9.26
CA GLY A 162 17.17 11.11 9.48
C GLY A 162 18.27 12.12 9.86
N HIS A 163 19.21 11.76 10.75
CA HIS A 163 20.31 12.63 11.16
C HIS A 163 21.34 12.86 10.01
N LEU A 164 21.63 11.83 9.24
CA LEU A 164 22.54 11.93 8.08
C LEU A 164 21.84 12.58 6.84
N GLU A 165 20.62 13.03 6.98
CA GLU A 165 19.83 13.62 5.89
C GLU A 165 19.81 12.74 4.62
N THR A 166 19.84 11.40 4.80
CA THR A 166 19.91 10.46 3.67
C THR A 166 18.74 10.66 2.71
N TRP A 167 17.56 10.93 3.23
CA TRP A 167 16.34 11.06 2.45
C TRP A 167 16.30 12.29 1.54
N SER A 168 16.87 13.39 2.00
CA SER A 168 16.95 14.65 1.23
C SER A 168 18.20 14.75 0.36
N SER A 169 19.31 14.09 0.75
CA SER A 169 20.62 14.28 0.10
C SER A 169 21.02 13.19 -0.90
N TYR A 170 20.45 11.98 -0.75
CA TYR A 170 20.83 10.80 -1.53
C TYR A 170 19.72 10.23 -2.42
N ILE A 171 18.52 10.83 -2.38
CA ILE A 171 17.39 10.47 -3.22
C ILE A 171 17.06 11.66 -4.12
N ASP A 172 16.98 11.43 -5.42
CA ASP A 172 16.68 12.52 -6.37
C ASP A 172 15.18 12.84 -6.40
N LYS A 173 14.32 11.81 -6.43
CA LYS A 173 12.85 11.97 -6.33
C LYS A 173 12.23 10.92 -5.40
N VAL A 174 11.19 11.33 -4.71
CA VAL A 174 10.35 10.50 -3.84
C VAL A 174 8.94 10.48 -4.39
N ILE A 175 8.44 9.31 -4.73
CA ILE A 175 7.07 9.09 -5.15
C ILE A 175 6.24 8.73 -3.92
N LEU A 176 5.25 9.54 -3.61
CA LEU A 176 4.20 9.30 -2.64
C LEU A 176 2.92 8.92 -3.38
N LEU A 177 2.17 7.95 -2.85
CA LEU A 177 1.08 7.34 -3.58
C LEU A 177 -0.23 8.14 -3.50
N SER A 178 -0.31 9.11 -2.60
CA SER A 178 -1.51 9.95 -2.38
C SER A 178 -1.16 11.29 -1.77
N GLU A 179 -2.05 12.26 -1.92
CA GLU A 179 -1.95 13.55 -1.21
C GLU A 179 -2.02 13.35 0.30
N PHE A 180 -2.80 12.37 0.77
CA PHE A 180 -2.85 12.02 2.19
C PHE A 180 -1.47 11.61 2.72
N SER A 181 -0.76 10.73 2.01
CA SER A 181 0.61 10.36 2.37
C SER A 181 1.55 11.56 2.35
N HIS A 182 1.40 12.47 1.38
CA HIS A 182 2.18 13.70 1.30
C HIS A 182 1.96 14.57 2.54
N GLU A 183 0.72 14.78 2.97
CA GLU A 183 0.41 15.53 4.18
C GLU A 183 0.99 14.88 5.46
N ILE A 184 1.00 13.54 5.54
CA ILE A 184 1.66 12.83 6.65
C ILE A 184 3.17 13.13 6.67
N PHE A 185 3.84 13.05 5.50
CA PHE A 185 5.27 13.34 5.41
C PHE A 185 5.58 14.82 5.68
N LYS A 186 4.76 15.75 5.24
CA LYS A 186 4.90 17.19 5.56
C LYS A 186 4.85 17.47 7.06
N LYS A 187 4.02 16.72 7.79
CA LYS A 187 3.91 16.85 9.27
C LYS A 187 5.06 16.16 10.01
N SER A 188 5.86 15.35 9.32
CA SER A 188 6.86 14.48 9.93
C SER A 188 8.18 15.21 10.22
N HIS A 189 9.05 14.52 10.95
CA HIS A 189 10.44 14.96 11.18
C HIS A 189 11.37 14.71 9.98
N ILE A 190 10.90 13.98 8.94
CA ILE A 190 11.65 13.75 7.71
C ILE A 190 11.35 14.88 6.75
N THR A 191 12.39 15.57 6.29
CA THR A 191 12.24 16.66 5.33
C THR A 191 12.64 16.18 3.95
N PHE A 192 11.72 16.25 3.00
CA PHE A 192 12.01 16.20 1.57
C PHE A 192 12.01 17.63 1.04
N ARG A 193 12.83 17.92 0.04
CA ARG A 193 12.73 19.18 -0.71
C ARG A 193 11.45 19.15 -1.55
N ASP A 194 10.79 20.27 -1.74
CA ASP A 194 9.52 20.32 -2.50
C ASP A 194 9.68 19.76 -3.91
N GLU A 195 10.79 20.04 -4.58
CA GLU A 195 11.10 19.53 -5.90
C GLU A 195 11.41 18.02 -5.93
N GLN A 196 11.68 17.38 -4.79
CA GLN A 196 11.90 15.92 -4.70
C GLN A 196 10.59 15.15 -4.73
N VAL A 197 9.48 15.73 -4.27
CA VAL A 197 8.23 15.00 -4.05
C VAL A 197 7.39 14.97 -5.31
N ILE A 198 6.94 13.77 -5.65
CA ILE A 198 5.97 13.52 -6.73
C ILE A 198 4.80 12.72 -6.14
N VAL A 199 3.59 13.24 -6.26
CA VAL A 199 2.40 12.46 -5.92
C VAL A 199 1.94 11.70 -7.16
N LYS A 200 2.14 10.37 -7.13
CA LYS A 200 1.78 9.47 -8.23
C LYS A 200 0.98 8.29 -7.68
N PRO A 201 -0.32 8.20 -7.97
CA PRO A 201 -1.15 7.09 -7.53
C PRO A 201 -0.68 5.75 -8.16
N ASN A 202 -1.00 4.66 -7.51
CA ASN A 202 -0.94 3.35 -8.13
C ASN A 202 -1.99 3.22 -9.23
N PHE A 203 -1.94 2.11 -9.95
CA PHE A 203 -2.85 1.80 -11.05
C PHE A 203 -3.28 0.34 -10.98
N THR A 204 -4.35 0.02 -11.73
CA THR A 204 -4.72 -1.37 -12.00
C THR A 204 -5.09 -1.53 -13.47
N GLU A 205 -5.22 -2.80 -13.88
CA GLU A 205 -5.66 -3.14 -15.22
C GLU A 205 -7.12 -2.79 -15.43
N ASP A 206 -7.45 -2.38 -16.65
CA ASP A 206 -8.84 -2.27 -17.07
C ASP A 206 -9.36 -3.66 -17.46
N ARG A 207 -10.26 -4.19 -16.63
CA ARG A 207 -10.86 -5.51 -16.83
C ARG A 207 -12.32 -5.45 -17.27
N GLY A 208 -12.79 -4.27 -17.66
CA GLY A 208 -14.12 -4.06 -18.20
C GLY A 208 -15.18 -3.65 -17.17
N TYR A 209 -16.37 -3.38 -17.66
CA TYR A 209 -17.51 -2.83 -16.92
C TYR A 209 -18.76 -3.66 -17.18
N LEU A 210 -19.59 -3.89 -16.15
CA LEU A 210 -20.91 -4.50 -16.27
C LEU A 210 -21.97 -3.66 -15.58
N TYR A 211 -23.15 -3.61 -16.19
CA TYR A 211 -24.31 -2.90 -15.65
C TYR A 211 -25.08 -3.72 -14.62
N ASP A 212 -25.28 -5.00 -14.88
CA ASP A 212 -26.03 -5.87 -13.98
C ASP A 212 -25.17 -6.32 -12.81
N LYS A 213 -25.60 -5.97 -11.59
CA LYS A 213 -24.94 -6.29 -10.34
C LYS A 213 -25.82 -7.24 -9.52
N GLU A 214 -25.17 -8.15 -8.81
CA GLU A 214 -25.84 -8.91 -7.77
C GLU A 214 -26.01 -8.05 -6.50
N ASN A 215 -26.98 -8.41 -5.67
CA ASN A 215 -27.24 -7.68 -4.41
C ASN A 215 -26.39 -8.25 -3.27
N TYR A 216 -25.07 -7.97 -3.32
CA TYR A 216 -24.19 -8.24 -2.18
C TYR A 216 -23.14 -7.15 -2.02
N MET A 217 -22.70 -6.96 -0.77
CA MET A 217 -21.52 -6.17 -0.41
C MET A 217 -20.28 -7.03 -0.54
N LEU A 218 -19.15 -6.44 -0.89
CA LEU A 218 -17.87 -7.13 -1.03
C LEU A 218 -16.85 -6.56 -0.04
N PHE A 219 -16.10 -7.43 0.61
CA PHE A 219 -14.86 -7.07 1.29
C PHE A 219 -13.70 -7.82 0.64
N VAL A 220 -12.62 -7.12 0.30
CA VAL A 220 -11.39 -7.71 -0.24
C VAL A 220 -10.20 -7.19 0.54
N GLY A 221 -9.40 -8.07 1.09
CA GLY A 221 -8.17 -7.70 1.77
C GLY A 221 -7.67 -8.68 2.82
N ARG A 222 -6.61 -8.27 3.51
CA ARG A 222 -6.08 -9.03 4.63
C ARG A 222 -7.11 -9.08 5.76
N LEU A 223 -7.37 -10.28 6.30
CA LEU A 223 -8.28 -10.48 7.42
C LEU A 223 -7.54 -10.18 8.73
N SER A 224 -7.53 -8.91 9.11
CA SER A 224 -6.79 -8.41 10.28
C SER A 224 -7.50 -7.21 10.91
N ASP A 225 -7.16 -6.91 12.15
CA ASP A 225 -7.85 -5.86 12.93
C ASP A 225 -7.71 -4.48 12.29
N GLU A 226 -6.53 -4.15 11.78
CA GLU A 226 -6.28 -2.86 11.11
C GLU A 226 -7.11 -2.66 9.82
N LYS A 227 -7.66 -3.75 9.25
CA LYS A 227 -8.56 -3.70 8.08
C LYS A 227 -10.04 -3.62 8.45
N GLY A 228 -10.38 -3.77 9.73
CA GLY A 228 -11.72 -3.57 10.25
C GLY A 228 -12.77 -4.56 9.78
N ILE A 229 -12.38 -5.78 9.37
CA ILE A 229 -13.28 -6.78 8.80
C ILE A 229 -14.44 -7.14 9.73
N VAL A 230 -14.21 -7.22 11.04
CA VAL A 230 -15.25 -7.54 12.02
C VAL A 230 -16.35 -6.48 12.01
N ASN A 231 -16.01 -5.18 11.97
CA ASN A 231 -16.98 -4.10 11.88
C ASN A 231 -17.84 -4.20 10.61
N VAL A 232 -17.23 -4.63 9.48
CA VAL A 232 -17.96 -4.82 8.20
C VAL A 232 -18.97 -5.97 8.33
N ILE A 233 -18.54 -7.09 8.93
CA ILE A 233 -19.43 -8.25 9.16
C ILE A 233 -20.61 -7.86 10.03
N GLU A 234 -20.36 -7.23 11.18
CA GLU A 234 -21.39 -6.82 12.13
C GLU A 234 -22.38 -5.82 11.50
N ALA A 235 -21.89 -4.86 10.71
CA ALA A 235 -22.76 -3.93 9.99
C ALA A 235 -23.63 -4.65 8.95
N CYS A 236 -23.09 -5.59 8.17
CA CYS A 236 -23.85 -6.36 7.18
C CYS A 236 -24.87 -7.30 7.85
N ILE A 237 -24.56 -7.88 9.00
CA ILE A 237 -25.53 -8.67 9.79
C ILE A 237 -26.68 -7.76 10.24
N LYS A 238 -26.37 -6.59 10.83
CA LYS A 238 -27.36 -5.63 11.34
C LYS A 238 -28.24 -5.07 10.21
N ALA A 239 -27.67 -4.76 9.05
CA ALA A 239 -28.39 -4.31 7.87
C ALA A 239 -29.12 -5.44 7.11
N ASN A 240 -28.99 -6.68 7.54
CA ASN A 240 -29.47 -7.88 6.83
C ASN A 240 -29.05 -7.91 5.35
N LYS A 241 -27.80 -7.51 5.05
CA LYS A 241 -27.20 -7.50 3.70
C LYS A 241 -26.28 -8.69 3.50
N ARG A 242 -26.33 -9.27 2.29
CA ARG A 242 -25.34 -10.28 1.88
C ARG A 242 -23.95 -9.65 1.80
N LEU A 243 -22.97 -10.33 2.39
CA LEU A 243 -21.57 -9.96 2.32
C LEU A 243 -20.74 -11.14 1.81
N LYS A 244 -19.95 -10.91 0.76
CA LYS A 244 -18.88 -11.84 0.34
C LYS A 244 -17.54 -11.30 0.81
N ILE A 245 -16.72 -12.19 1.40
CA ILE A 245 -15.43 -11.83 1.99
C ILE A 245 -14.33 -12.61 1.27
N ALA A 246 -13.41 -11.90 0.61
CA ALA A 246 -12.25 -12.47 -0.06
C ALA A 246 -10.95 -12.04 0.62
N GLY A 247 -10.10 -13.00 0.97
CA GLY A 247 -8.79 -12.73 1.55
C GLY A 247 -8.32 -13.79 2.54
N THR A 248 -7.19 -13.50 3.17
CA THR A 248 -6.61 -14.32 4.23
C THR A 248 -5.94 -13.45 5.29
N GLY A 249 -5.70 -13.97 6.47
CA GLY A 249 -5.04 -13.23 7.54
C GLY A 249 -5.25 -13.82 8.92
N PRO A 250 -4.75 -13.13 9.97
CA PRO A 250 -4.84 -13.62 11.36
C PRO A 250 -6.28 -13.86 11.86
N LEU A 251 -7.27 -13.17 11.28
CA LEU A 251 -8.69 -13.31 11.65
C LEU A 251 -9.46 -14.32 10.78
N HIS A 252 -8.75 -15.21 10.06
CA HIS A 252 -9.36 -16.22 9.19
C HIS A 252 -10.42 -17.05 9.93
N GLU A 253 -10.07 -17.66 11.06
CA GLU A 253 -10.98 -18.49 11.87
C GLU A 253 -12.19 -17.70 12.40
N VAL A 254 -11.98 -16.42 12.75
CA VAL A 254 -13.05 -15.55 13.20
C VAL A 254 -14.06 -15.31 12.08
N VAL A 255 -13.58 -15.00 10.87
CA VAL A 255 -14.43 -14.76 9.69
C VAL A 255 -15.17 -16.04 9.30
N GLU A 256 -14.50 -17.19 9.31
CA GLU A 256 -15.11 -18.48 9.01
C GLU A 256 -16.23 -18.81 10.01
N ASN A 257 -16.03 -18.57 11.30
CA ASN A 257 -17.07 -18.74 12.32
C ASN A 257 -18.30 -17.84 12.06
N TYR A 258 -18.11 -16.58 11.69
CA TYR A 258 -19.23 -15.71 11.31
C TYR A 258 -19.99 -16.26 10.11
N SER A 259 -19.30 -16.79 9.09
CA SER A 259 -19.96 -17.36 7.90
C SER A 259 -20.77 -18.62 8.20
N HIS A 260 -20.38 -19.40 9.21
CA HIS A 260 -21.16 -20.57 9.67
C HIS A 260 -22.40 -20.18 10.48
N LEU A 261 -22.35 -19.06 11.22
CA LEU A 261 -23.44 -18.62 12.09
C LEU A 261 -24.48 -17.76 11.36
N HIS A 262 -24.13 -17.10 10.25
CA HIS A 262 -24.97 -16.13 9.57
C HIS A 262 -25.07 -16.41 8.07
N ASN A 263 -26.24 -16.80 7.59
CA ASN A 263 -26.48 -17.18 6.19
C ASN A 263 -26.24 -16.04 5.17
N ASN A 264 -26.21 -14.78 5.61
CA ASN A 264 -25.93 -13.62 4.78
C ASN A 264 -24.43 -13.29 4.70
N ILE A 265 -23.56 -14.02 5.39
CA ILE A 265 -22.10 -13.85 5.36
C ILE A 265 -21.47 -15.04 4.63
N GLU A 266 -20.80 -14.77 3.53
CA GLU A 266 -20.14 -15.78 2.70
C GLU A 266 -18.63 -15.52 2.68
N PHE A 267 -17.86 -16.44 3.27
CA PHE A 267 -16.40 -16.40 3.19
C PHE A 267 -15.92 -17.25 2.02
N VAL A 268 -15.34 -16.61 1.01
CA VAL A 268 -14.87 -17.25 -0.23
C VAL A 268 -13.37 -17.59 -0.23
N GLY A 269 -12.67 -17.28 0.88
CA GLY A 269 -11.23 -17.52 0.97
C GLY A 269 -10.39 -16.56 0.17
N ASN A 270 -9.14 -16.94 -0.11
CA ASN A 270 -8.26 -16.15 -0.96
C ASN A 270 -8.63 -16.36 -2.43
N GLN A 271 -8.92 -15.25 -3.12
CA GLN A 271 -9.29 -15.26 -4.54
C GLN A 271 -8.27 -14.47 -5.36
N ASP A 272 -8.04 -14.87 -6.59
CA ASP A 272 -7.19 -14.17 -7.54
C ASP A 272 -7.79 -14.20 -8.96
N GLY A 273 -7.11 -13.56 -9.89
CA GLY A 273 -7.43 -13.64 -11.31
C GLY A 273 -8.89 -13.30 -11.65
N GLU A 274 -9.56 -14.26 -12.33
CA GLU A 274 -10.93 -14.10 -12.82
C GLU A 274 -11.96 -14.22 -11.70
N GLU A 275 -11.72 -15.06 -10.69
CA GLU A 275 -12.61 -15.23 -9.54
C GLU A 275 -12.72 -13.91 -8.76
N LEU A 276 -11.59 -13.28 -8.44
CA LEU A 276 -11.59 -11.98 -7.78
C LEU A 276 -12.23 -10.90 -8.65
N SER A 277 -11.96 -10.91 -9.95
CA SER A 277 -12.57 -9.99 -10.91
C SER A 277 -14.10 -10.14 -10.93
N SER A 278 -14.60 -11.37 -10.90
CA SER A 278 -16.04 -11.66 -10.86
C SER A 278 -16.67 -11.11 -9.57
N LEU A 279 -16.00 -11.23 -8.42
CA LEU A 279 -16.49 -10.66 -7.17
C LEU A 279 -16.65 -9.15 -7.23
N TYR A 280 -15.65 -8.42 -7.72
CA TYR A 280 -15.75 -6.96 -7.90
C TYR A 280 -16.84 -6.59 -8.90
N LYS A 281 -16.87 -7.30 -10.03
CA LYS A 281 -17.74 -7.02 -11.17
C LYS A 281 -19.21 -7.12 -10.82
N ASN A 282 -19.58 -8.10 -9.97
CA ASN A 282 -20.96 -8.39 -9.60
C ASN A 282 -21.41 -7.74 -8.28
N ALA A 283 -20.50 -7.21 -7.47
CA ALA A 283 -20.85 -6.58 -6.20
C ALA A 283 -21.69 -5.31 -6.38
N GLN A 284 -22.63 -5.08 -5.48
CA GLN A 284 -23.36 -3.83 -5.36
C GLN A 284 -22.42 -2.69 -4.95
N ALA A 285 -21.59 -2.93 -3.94
CA ALA A 285 -20.53 -2.04 -3.51
C ALA A 285 -19.39 -2.82 -2.81
N LEU A 286 -18.16 -2.28 -2.89
CA LEU A 286 -17.07 -2.70 -2.02
C LEU A 286 -17.15 -1.94 -0.69
N ILE A 287 -16.91 -2.60 0.43
CA ILE A 287 -16.75 -1.94 1.73
C ILE A 287 -15.29 -2.01 2.13
N THR A 288 -14.70 -0.87 2.47
CA THR A 288 -13.40 -0.77 3.13
C THR A 288 -13.57 -0.22 4.53
N ALA A 289 -12.83 -0.76 5.51
CA ALA A 289 -12.93 -0.35 6.90
C ALA A 289 -11.55 -0.20 7.56
N SER A 290 -10.55 0.18 6.78
CA SER A 290 -9.18 0.33 7.29
C SER A 290 -9.11 1.38 8.39
N LYS A 291 -8.68 0.93 9.58
CA LYS A 291 -8.44 1.77 10.76
C LYS A 291 -7.05 2.41 10.73
N MET A 292 -6.17 1.94 9.86
CA MET A 292 -4.81 2.47 9.68
C MET A 292 -4.75 3.54 8.58
N TYR A 293 -3.68 4.33 8.59
CA TYR A 293 -3.34 5.23 7.49
C TYR A 293 -2.82 4.46 6.28
N GLU A 294 -3.71 4.10 5.37
CA GLU A 294 -3.27 3.50 4.11
C GLU A 294 -2.52 4.51 3.26
N THR A 295 -1.44 4.07 2.64
CA THR A 295 -0.70 4.92 1.69
C THR A 295 -1.45 5.10 0.37
N PHE A 296 -2.30 4.13 -0.01
CA PHE A 296 -3.10 4.23 -1.22
C PHE A 296 -4.48 3.57 -1.11
N GLY A 297 -4.58 2.22 -1.18
CA GLY A 297 -5.85 1.48 -1.23
C GLY A 297 -6.15 0.91 -2.62
N LEU A 298 -5.34 -0.06 -3.07
CA LEU A 298 -5.49 -0.71 -4.38
C LEU A 298 -6.89 -1.26 -4.61
N VAL A 299 -7.51 -1.87 -3.59
CA VAL A 299 -8.84 -2.47 -3.68
C VAL A 299 -9.93 -1.46 -4.10
N ILE A 300 -9.75 -0.17 -3.76
CA ILE A 300 -10.68 0.90 -4.14
C ILE A 300 -10.63 1.14 -5.65
N ILE A 301 -9.42 1.29 -6.21
CA ILE A 301 -9.29 1.52 -7.66
C ILE A 301 -9.58 0.25 -8.46
N GLU A 302 -9.34 -0.93 -7.90
CA GLU A 302 -9.79 -2.21 -8.48
C GLU A 302 -11.31 -2.26 -8.55
N SER A 303 -12.02 -1.88 -7.49
CA SER A 303 -13.48 -1.75 -7.49
C SER A 303 -13.96 -0.75 -8.55
N PHE A 304 -13.35 0.43 -8.61
CA PHE A 304 -13.70 1.45 -9.59
C PHE A 304 -13.45 1.00 -11.04
N SER A 305 -12.45 0.13 -11.29
CA SER A 305 -12.19 -0.40 -12.63
C SER A 305 -13.37 -1.21 -13.18
N PHE A 306 -14.20 -1.79 -12.32
CA PHE A 306 -15.43 -2.49 -12.67
C PHE A 306 -16.69 -1.62 -12.55
N GLY A 307 -16.55 -0.33 -12.27
CA GLY A 307 -17.68 0.55 -11.99
C GLY A 307 -18.41 0.17 -10.71
N THR A 308 -17.73 -0.48 -9.76
CA THR A 308 -18.31 -0.85 -8.47
C THR A 308 -18.02 0.25 -7.46
N PRO A 309 -19.05 0.93 -6.92
CA PRO A 309 -18.89 1.96 -5.91
C PRO A 309 -18.25 1.44 -4.63
N VAL A 310 -17.71 2.34 -3.83
CA VAL A 310 -17.02 1.96 -2.60
C VAL A 310 -17.65 2.68 -1.40
N ILE A 311 -17.94 1.94 -0.33
CA ILE A 311 -18.25 2.48 0.99
C ILE A 311 -16.93 2.52 1.76
N ALA A 312 -16.51 3.72 2.16
CA ALA A 312 -15.22 3.92 2.84
C ALA A 312 -15.37 4.84 4.04
N PRO A 313 -14.53 4.71 5.08
CA PRO A 313 -14.51 5.71 6.14
C PRO A 313 -14.11 7.06 5.54
N SER A 314 -14.73 8.15 6.04
CA SER A 314 -14.38 9.55 5.68
C SER A 314 -12.98 9.94 6.16
N PHE A 315 -12.13 8.98 6.46
CA PHE A 315 -10.85 9.05 7.11
C PHE A 315 -9.73 8.54 6.18
N GLY A 316 -8.55 9.14 6.32
CA GLY A 316 -7.37 8.68 5.63
C GLY A 316 -7.46 8.77 4.11
N ASN A 317 -6.68 7.94 3.41
CA ASN A 317 -6.67 7.95 1.95
C ASN A 317 -7.96 7.37 1.34
N GLY A 318 -8.64 6.45 2.02
CA GLY A 318 -9.95 5.94 1.57
C GLY A 318 -10.97 7.09 1.41
N GLY A 319 -11.04 7.99 2.39
CA GLY A 319 -11.89 9.19 2.32
C GLY A 319 -11.47 10.20 1.24
N GLN A 320 -10.23 10.17 0.75
CA GLN A 320 -9.80 11.02 -0.37
C GLN A 320 -10.10 10.39 -1.74
N LEU A 321 -9.98 9.07 -1.87
CA LEU A 321 -10.26 8.35 -3.12
C LEU A 321 -11.75 8.25 -3.41
N VAL A 322 -12.53 7.98 -2.37
CA VAL A 322 -13.99 7.94 -2.45
C VAL A 322 -14.53 9.35 -2.24
N LYS A 323 -15.39 9.80 -3.15
CA LYS A 323 -16.13 11.05 -3.04
C LYS A 323 -17.56 10.72 -2.67
N ASP A 324 -17.99 11.18 -1.50
CA ASP A 324 -19.32 10.87 -0.98
C ASP A 324 -20.43 11.21 -1.97
N GLN A 325 -21.38 10.30 -2.17
CA GLN A 325 -22.50 10.37 -3.09
C GLN A 325 -22.13 10.58 -4.57
N TYR A 326 -20.85 10.49 -4.92
CA TYR A 326 -20.40 10.59 -6.31
C TYR A 326 -19.93 9.23 -6.87
N ASN A 327 -18.84 8.65 -6.33
CA ASN A 327 -18.32 7.34 -6.74
C ASN A 327 -18.38 6.30 -5.60
N GLY A 328 -19.07 6.63 -4.52
CA GLY A 328 -19.25 5.81 -3.34
C GLY A 328 -19.88 6.58 -2.20
N LEU A 329 -19.81 6.03 -1.00
CA LEU A 329 -20.37 6.60 0.21
C LEU A 329 -19.33 6.68 1.32
N HIS A 330 -19.46 7.69 2.18
CA HIS A 330 -18.68 7.82 3.39
C HIS A 330 -19.45 7.34 4.62
N TYR A 331 -18.68 6.85 5.60
CA TYR A 331 -19.15 6.63 6.95
C TYR A 331 -18.08 7.04 7.98
N THR A 332 -18.47 7.20 9.24
CA THR A 332 -17.57 7.53 10.35
C THR A 332 -16.83 6.28 10.79
N LEU A 333 -15.49 6.31 10.82
CA LEU A 333 -14.67 5.18 11.25
C LEU A 333 -15.06 4.68 12.64
N ASP A 334 -15.12 3.37 12.82
CA ASP A 334 -15.51 2.65 14.05
C ASP A 334 -16.97 2.91 14.51
N ASP A 335 -17.79 3.56 13.70
CA ASP A 335 -19.24 3.73 13.92
C ASP A 335 -20.01 2.72 13.07
N ILE A 336 -20.40 1.61 13.71
CA ILE A 336 -21.12 0.51 13.04
C ILE A 336 -22.49 0.97 12.58
N ASP A 337 -23.19 1.81 13.36
CA ASP A 337 -24.52 2.30 13.00
C ASP A 337 -24.47 3.20 11.77
N ASN A 338 -23.47 4.06 11.69
CA ASN A 338 -23.27 4.90 10.53
C ASN A 338 -22.81 4.08 9.29
N LEU A 339 -22.07 2.97 9.47
CA LEU A 339 -21.79 2.04 8.38
C LEU A 339 -23.05 1.32 7.90
N VAL A 340 -23.95 0.93 8.82
CA VAL A 340 -25.27 0.35 8.49
C VAL A 340 -26.07 1.33 7.63
N GLU A 341 -26.18 2.60 8.04
CA GLU A 341 -26.86 3.62 7.26
C GLU A 341 -26.26 3.78 5.85
N ALA A 342 -24.93 3.75 5.72
CA ALA A 342 -24.27 3.83 4.42
C ALA A 342 -24.57 2.61 3.54
N ILE A 343 -24.61 1.40 4.12
CA ILE A 343 -25.00 0.16 3.43
C ILE A 343 -26.45 0.26 2.96
N GLU A 344 -27.40 0.67 3.81
CA GLU A 344 -28.82 0.80 3.47
C GLU A 344 -29.06 1.86 2.38
N LYS A 345 -28.31 2.97 2.41
CA LYS A 345 -28.39 4.02 1.37
C LYS A 345 -28.09 3.48 -0.02
N THR A 346 -27.31 2.42 -0.17
CA THR A 346 -27.06 1.82 -1.49
C THR A 346 -28.33 1.31 -2.19
N ASP A 347 -29.43 1.08 -1.49
CA ASP A 347 -30.70 0.62 -2.08
C ASP A 347 -31.54 1.75 -2.68
N TYR A 348 -31.31 2.98 -2.22
CA TYR A 348 -32.17 4.13 -2.55
C TYR A 348 -31.49 5.14 -3.48
N LEU A 349 -30.16 5.12 -3.56
CA LEU A 349 -29.39 6.04 -4.40
C LEU A 349 -29.41 5.59 -5.86
N ASP A 350 -29.18 6.54 -6.76
CA ASP A 350 -28.97 6.25 -8.17
C ASP A 350 -27.66 5.47 -8.38
N GLN A 351 -27.80 4.15 -8.34
CA GLN A 351 -26.70 3.22 -8.48
C GLN A 351 -26.03 3.33 -9.85
N GLU A 352 -26.77 3.59 -10.91
CA GLU A 352 -26.24 3.69 -12.27
C GLU A 352 -25.28 4.89 -12.38
N THR A 353 -25.73 6.06 -11.94
CA THR A 353 -24.87 7.26 -11.93
C THR A 353 -23.64 7.07 -11.06
N MET A 354 -23.76 6.47 -9.89
CA MET A 354 -22.61 6.25 -9.00
C MET A 354 -21.60 5.25 -9.61
N ARG A 355 -22.05 4.21 -10.26
CA ARG A 355 -21.22 3.24 -11.01
C ARG A 355 -20.48 3.89 -12.17
N ASN A 356 -21.18 4.71 -12.96
CA ASN A 356 -20.56 5.45 -14.05
C ASN A 356 -19.48 6.41 -13.53
N ASN A 357 -19.74 7.10 -12.45
CA ASN A 357 -18.78 8.00 -11.81
C ASN A 357 -17.55 7.26 -11.24
N ALA A 358 -17.76 6.08 -10.64
CA ALA A 358 -16.67 5.22 -10.17
C ALA A 358 -15.79 4.79 -11.37
N ARG A 359 -16.41 4.35 -12.44
CA ARG A 359 -15.72 3.96 -13.69
C ARG A 359 -14.97 5.14 -14.32
N GLU A 360 -15.60 6.29 -14.43
CA GLU A 360 -14.95 7.50 -14.97
C GLU A 360 -13.75 7.91 -14.12
N THR A 361 -13.89 7.86 -12.81
CA THR A 361 -12.79 8.13 -11.86
C THR A 361 -11.60 7.21 -12.12
N PHE A 362 -11.84 5.92 -12.35
CA PHE A 362 -10.78 4.96 -12.72
C PHE A 362 -10.13 5.32 -14.06
N LEU A 363 -10.92 5.49 -15.11
CA LEU A 363 -10.40 5.75 -16.46
C LEU A 363 -9.55 7.02 -16.52
N LYS A 364 -9.94 8.05 -15.78
CA LYS A 364 -9.24 9.34 -15.74
C LYS A 364 -7.92 9.28 -14.99
N ASN A 365 -7.81 8.47 -13.92
CA ASN A 365 -6.72 8.63 -12.96
C ASN A 365 -5.86 7.38 -12.75
N TYR A 366 -6.39 6.15 -12.95
CA TYR A 366 -5.79 4.94 -12.41
C TYR A 366 -5.50 3.85 -13.43
N THR A 367 -5.52 4.18 -14.73
CA THR A 367 -5.15 3.25 -15.80
C THR A 367 -3.64 3.10 -15.94
N ALA A 368 -3.22 1.99 -16.54
CA ALA A 368 -1.81 1.74 -16.88
C ALA A 368 -1.21 2.87 -17.75
N GLN A 369 -2.00 3.40 -18.69
CA GLN A 369 -1.56 4.50 -19.56
C GLN A 369 -1.26 5.79 -18.79
N GLN A 370 -2.14 6.17 -17.85
CA GLN A 370 -1.92 7.33 -17.00
C GLN A 370 -0.71 7.15 -16.08
N ASN A 371 -0.52 5.94 -15.57
CA ASN A 371 0.59 5.64 -14.67
C ASN A 371 1.95 5.68 -15.37
N VAL A 372 2.07 5.06 -16.57
CA VAL A 372 3.33 5.02 -17.30
C VAL A 372 3.78 6.44 -17.70
N LEU A 373 2.85 7.33 -18.10
CA LEU A 373 3.19 8.72 -18.43
C LEU A 373 3.80 9.44 -17.23
N LYS A 374 3.13 9.40 -16.07
CA LYS A 374 3.64 10.02 -14.83
C LYS A 374 4.98 9.42 -14.39
N LEU A 375 5.17 8.11 -14.57
CA LEU A 375 6.40 7.43 -14.20
C LEU A 375 7.56 7.84 -15.11
N LEU A 376 7.32 7.93 -16.43
CA LEU A 376 8.32 8.39 -17.39
C LEU A 376 8.69 9.88 -17.18
N ASP A 377 7.73 10.71 -16.82
CA ASP A 377 8.01 12.12 -16.47
C ASP A 377 8.89 12.22 -15.21
N ALA A 378 8.61 11.37 -14.19
CA ALA A 378 9.47 11.29 -13.01
C ALA A 378 10.91 10.87 -13.38
N TYR A 379 11.09 9.85 -14.24
CA TYR A 379 12.42 9.43 -14.67
C TYR A 379 13.15 10.52 -15.46
N LYS A 380 12.48 11.16 -16.43
CA LYS A 380 13.07 12.25 -17.21
C LYS A 380 13.50 13.44 -16.37
N SER A 381 12.83 13.69 -15.26
CA SER A 381 13.14 14.82 -14.37
C SER A 381 14.45 14.68 -13.59
N VAL A 382 15.12 13.53 -13.65
CA VAL A 382 16.38 13.23 -12.95
C VAL A 382 17.53 12.89 -13.91
N LEU A 383 17.25 12.75 -15.21
CA LEU A 383 18.23 12.52 -16.25
C LEU A 383 18.73 13.84 -16.84
#